data_5b8abc959eab5ce6963695ac7c2a3491
#
_entry.id   5b8abc959eab5ce6963695ac7c2a3491
#
_cell.length_a   1.000
_cell.length_b   1.000
_cell.length_c   1.000
_cell.angle_alpha   90.00
_cell.angle_beta   90.00
_cell.angle_gamma   90.00
#
_symmetry.space_group_name_H-M   'P 1'
#
loop_
_entity.id
_entity.type
_entity.pdbx_description
1 polymer ?
#
loop_
_entity_poly.entity_id
_entity_poly.type
_entity_poly.pdbx_seq_one_letter_code
_entity_poly.pdbx_strand_id
1 'polypeptide(L)'
;MDNINKISGGIHSNRIHDSATKHVTGQAKYTDDITEPVGTLHAYLGVSEVAHANIKSIDLSQVEELPGVIGTITASDIPGVNDISPTGQNDEPVFPIDKVQFHGQPLFAVIAKTRNIARHAAKLANIEYEILPHALNISSAIGADYPHVTAPLKLERGNISKTVSNDMNRIKNKITIGGQDHMYLEGHIAFAIPGEDDELVIHCSTQHPSEAQHMVAHVMGIPNNAVTVNVRRMGGGFGGKESQMNLFCVVAAIAAKKWNCAVKLRPDRDQDMISTGKRHDFIIDYDVTFNDDGLI
;
A
#
# COMPACT_ATOMS: atom_id res chain seq x y z
N MET A 1 -14.66 -54.12 6.67
CA MET A 1 -15.37 -53.22 5.73
C MET A 1 -15.89 -52.05 6.52
N ASP A 2 -15.78 -50.86 6.00
CA ASP A 2 -16.28 -49.57 6.48
C ASP A 2 -15.34 -48.74 7.38
N ASN A 3 -14.15 -48.46 6.84
CA ASN A 3 -13.47 -47.19 7.11
C ASN A 3 -13.69 -46.23 5.91
N ILE A 4 -14.95 -45.90 5.65
CA ILE A 4 -15.29 -44.81 4.77
C ILE A 4 -14.89 -43.54 5.50
N ASN A 5 -13.94 -42.78 4.93
CA ASN A 5 -13.44 -41.49 5.31
C ASN A 5 -14.50 -40.63 6.02
N LYS A 6 -14.53 -40.65 7.35
CA LYS A 6 -15.27 -39.67 8.11
C LYS A 6 -14.61 -38.33 7.81
N ILE A 7 -15.28 -37.50 7.03
CA ILE A 7 -14.90 -36.07 6.87
C ILE A 7 -14.88 -35.51 8.29
N SER A 8 -13.68 -35.38 8.83
CA SER A 8 -13.50 -34.87 10.18
C SER A 8 -13.38 -33.35 10.07
N GLY A 9 -14.40 -32.66 10.50
CA GLY A 9 -14.48 -31.20 10.52
C GLY A 9 -15.72 -30.71 9.78
N GLY A 10 -16.45 -29.88 10.41
CA GLY A 10 -17.64 -29.19 9.88
C GLY A 10 -17.74 -27.82 10.50
N ILE A 11 -18.77 -27.08 10.13
CA ILE A 11 -19.13 -25.80 10.75
C ILE A 11 -19.18 -26.01 12.28
N HIS A 12 -18.59 -25.08 13.03
CA HIS A 12 -18.46 -25.13 14.50
C HIS A 12 -17.51 -26.21 15.07
N SER A 13 -16.75 -26.93 14.24
CA SER A 13 -15.70 -27.82 14.78
C SER A 13 -14.53 -27.00 15.31
N ASN A 14 -14.04 -27.33 16.50
CA ASN A 14 -12.86 -26.71 17.08
C ASN A 14 -11.60 -27.24 16.37
N ARG A 15 -10.95 -26.41 15.56
CA ARG A 15 -9.73 -26.75 14.82
C ARG A 15 -8.61 -25.84 15.28
N ILE A 16 -7.49 -26.43 15.64
CA ILE A 16 -6.26 -25.69 15.93
C ILE A 16 -5.71 -25.16 14.63
N HIS A 17 -5.38 -23.85 14.58
CA HIS A 17 -4.70 -23.23 13.45
C HIS A 17 -3.36 -23.93 13.19
N ASP A 18 -3.02 -24.20 11.93
CA ASP A 18 -1.82 -24.95 11.52
C ASP A 18 -0.49 -24.35 12.01
N SER A 19 -0.48 -23.06 12.26
CA SER A 19 0.68 -22.31 12.76
C SER A 19 0.62 -21.99 14.26
N ALA A 20 -0.43 -22.43 14.99
CA ALA A 20 -0.62 -22.07 16.39
C ALA A 20 0.61 -22.36 17.27
N THR A 21 1.15 -23.59 17.18
CA THR A 21 2.35 -23.98 17.91
C THR A 21 3.56 -23.12 17.53
N LYS A 22 3.73 -22.83 16.24
CA LYS A 22 4.87 -22.00 15.76
C LYS A 22 4.81 -20.58 16.29
N HIS A 23 3.60 -20.01 16.41
CA HIS A 23 3.43 -18.66 16.98
C HIS A 23 3.83 -18.60 18.45
N VAL A 24 3.39 -19.55 19.27
CA VAL A 24 3.68 -19.54 20.72
C VAL A 24 5.10 -20.01 21.07
N THR A 25 5.77 -20.72 20.16
CA THR A 25 7.16 -21.18 20.35
C THR A 25 8.20 -20.28 19.70
N GLY A 26 7.79 -19.19 19.02
CA GLY A 26 8.71 -18.31 18.28
C GLY A 26 9.28 -18.91 16.99
N GLN A 27 8.74 -20.04 16.52
CA GLN A 27 9.19 -20.70 15.28
C GLN A 27 8.46 -20.20 14.03
N ALA A 28 7.46 -19.35 14.17
CA ALA A 28 6.74 -18.77 13.05
C ALA A 28 7.65 -17.76 12.33
N LYS A 29 8.01 -18.07 11.09
CA LYS A 29 8.81 -17.17 10.25
C LYS A 29 7.90 -16.23 9.46
N TYR A 30 8.16 -14.95 9.54
CA TYR A 30 7.57 -13.90 8.72
C TYR A 30 8.49 -13.57 7.55
N THR A 31 8.07 -12.67 6.66
CA THR A 31 8.87 -12.32 5.47
C THR A 31 10.25 -11.76 5.86
N ASP A 32 10.34 -11.00 6.94
CA ASP A 32 11.64 -10.46 7.40
C ASP A 32 12.59 -11.52 7.95
N ASP A 33 12.06 -12.66 8.42
CA ASP A 33 12.85 -13.77 8.98
C ASP A 33 13.37 -14.73 7.90
N ILE A 34 13.04 -14.51 6.63
CA ILE A 34 13.54 -15.34 5.53
C ILE A 34 15.03 -15.07 5.36
N THR A 35 15.82 -16.15 5.40
CA THR A 35 17.28 -16.08 5.22
C THR A 35 17.61 -15.48 3.86
N GLU A 36 18.37 -14.42 3.86
CA GLU A 36 18.79 -13.73 2.64
C GLU A 36 19.95 -14.50 1.97
N PRO A 37 19.85 -14.79 0.66
CA PRO A 37 20.98 -15.29 -0.12
C PRO A 37 22.18 -14.33 -0.06
N VAL A 38 23.38 -14.87 -0.21
CA VAL A 38 24.60 -14.02 -0.29
C VAL A 38 24.48 -13.10 -1.50
N GLY A 39 24.76 -11.83 -1.31
CA GLY A 39 24.65 -10.82 -2.36
C GLY A 39 23.26 -10.17 -2.46
N THR A 40 22.33 -10.46 -1.54
CA THR A 40 21.06 -9.74 -1.47
C THR A 40 21.29 -8.25 -1.35
N LEU A 41 20.58 -7.48 -2.17
CA LEU A 41 20.56 -6.02 -2.12
C LEU A 41 19.32 -5.52 -1.36
N HIS A 42 19.40 -4.28 -0.91
CA HIS A 42 18.32 -3.64 -0.15
C HIS A 42 17.84 -2.39 -0.86
N ALA A 43 16.52 -2.28 -0.99
CA ALA A 43 15.88 -1.11 -1.56
C ALA A 43 15.32 -0.18 -0.46
N TYR A 44 15.32 1.12 -0.74
CA TYR A 44 14.66 2.13 0.08
C TYR A 44 14.06 3.22 -0.82
N LEU A 45 12.86 3.70 -0.48
CA LEU A 45 12.15 4.68 -1.32
C LEU A 45 12.64 6.10 -1.02
N GLY A 46 12.87 6.89 -2.07
CA GLY A 46 12.93 8.34 -1.98
C GLY A 46 11.52 8.89 -2.15
N VAL A 47 11.07 9.68 -1.19
CA VAL A 47 9.66 10.14 -1.13
C VAL A 47 9.57 11.64 -1.16
N SER A 48 8.43 12.16 -1.61
CA SER A 48 8.16 13.59 -1.66
C SER A 48 8.03 14.20 -0.25
N GLU A 49 8.63 15.38 -0.08
CA GLU A 49 8.49 16.21 1.12
C GLU A 49 7.36 17.24 1.00
N VAL A 50 6.66 17.28 -0.14
CA VAL A 50 5.58 18.22 -0.42
C VAL A 50 4.28 17.49 -0.74
N ALA A 51 3.14 18.16 -0.49
CA ALA A 51 1.83 17.54 -0.65
C ALA A 51 1.30 17.59 -2.09
N HIS A 52 1.59 18.66 -2.84
CA HIS A 52 1.14 18.83 -4.22
C HIS A 52 2.08 19.79 -4.96
N ALA A 53 2.71 19.31 -6.01
CA ALA A 53 3.69 20.07 -6.77
C ALA A 53 3.91 19.50 -8.17
N ASN A 54 4.32 20.32 -9.12
CA ASN A 54 5.00 19.84 -10.33
C ASN A 54 6.45 19.51 -9.98
N ILE A 55 6.95 18.40 -10.50
CA ILE A 55 8.34 17.99 -10.39
C ILE A 55 9.10 18.70 -11.51
N LYS A 56 10.05 19.59 -11.15
CA LYS A 56 10.90 20.29 -12.12
C LYS A 56 12.13 19.47 -12.47
N SER A 57 12.77 18.88 -11.47
CA SER A 57 13.91 17.99 -11.65
C SER A 57 14.08 17.05 -10.45
N ILE A 58 14.68 15.90 -10.70
CA ILE A 58 15.17 14.96 -9.69
C ILE A 58 16.64 14.71 -10.02
N ASP A 59 17.54 15.23 -9.18
CA ASP A 59 18.98 14.98 -9.28
C ASP A 59 19.41 13.93 -8.25
N LEU A 60 19.84 12.78 -8.74
CA LEU A 60 20.27 11.63 -7.94
C LEU A 60 21.81 11.44 -7.95
N SER A 61 22.58 12.40 -8.49
CA SER A 61 24.03 12.26 -8.60
C SER A 61 24.72 11.99 -7.26
N GLN A 62 24.39 12.74 -6.22
CA GLN A 62 24.92 12.52 -4.88
C GLN A 62 24.46 11.20 -4.24
N VAL A 63 23.30 10.72 -4.63
CA VAL A 63 22.78 9.41 -4.19
C VAL A 63 23.64 8.28 -4.77
N GLU A 64 23.92 8.35 -6.07
CA GLU A 64 24.65 7.31 -6.79
C GLU A 64 26.14 7.29 -6.48
N GLU A 65 26.73 8.44 -6.09
CA GLU A 65 28.13 8.55 -5.68
C GLU A 65 28.39 7.99 -4.27
N LEU A 66 27.34 7.74 -3.45
CA LEU A 66 27.54 7.26 -2.09
C LEU A 66 28.10 5.84 -2.08
N PRO A 67 29.24 5.57 -1.39
CA PRO A 67 29.83 4.24 -1.32
C PRO A 67 28.85 3.19 -0.78
N GLY A 68 28.67 2.11 -1.58
CA GLY A 68 27.77 1.02 -1.24
C GLY A 68 26.37 1.12 -1.85
N VAL A 69 26.05 2.22 -2.51
CA VAL A 69 24.93 2.32 -3.45
C VAL A 69 25.29 1.54 -4.72
N ILE A 70 24.34 0.82 -5.27
CA ILE A 70 24.46 0.04 -6.49
C ILE A 70 23.83 0.80 -7.67
N GLY A 71 22.78 1.57 -7.38
CA GLY A 71 22.11 2.43 -8.34
C GLY A 71 20.73 2.84 -7.85
N THR A 72 19.99 3.48 -8.75
CA THR A 72 18.65 4.01 -8.51
C THR A 72 17.64 3.42 -9.50
N ILE A 73 16.38 3.52 -9.14
CA ILE A 73 15.23 3.19 -9.99
C ILE A 73 14.30 4.39 -10.00
N THR A 74 13.94 4.83 -11.19
CA THR A 74 12.99 5.92 -11.46
C THR A 74 11.87 5.45 -12.39
N ALA A 75 10.94 6.32 -12.75
CA ALA A 75 9.90 6.01 -13.72
C ALA A 75 10.44 5.52 -15.08
N SER A 76 11.62 5.96 -15.48
CA SER A 76 12.27 5.56 -16.75
C SER A 76 12.79 4.11 -16.74
N ASP A 77 12.92 3.50 -15.58
CA ASP A 77 13.41 2.12 -15.42
C ASP A 77 12.27 1.08 -15.45
N ILE A 78 11.04 1.52 -15.57
CA ILE A 78 9.87 0.63 -15.56
C ILE A 78 9.73 -0.03 -16.94
N PRO A 79 9.83 -1.37 -17.02
CA PRO A 79 9.87 -2.05 -18.31
C PRO A 79 8.51 -2.19 -19.00
N GLY A 80 7.42 -2.19 -18.25
CA GLY A 80 6.05 -2.29 -18.75
C GLY A 80 5.25 -1.02 -18.53
N VAL A 81 4.18 -1.07 -17.75
CA VAL A 81 3.28 0.05 -17.49
C VAL A 81 3.58 0.66 -16.12
N ASN A 82 3.78 1.98 -16.07
CA ASN A 82 4.00 2.73 -14.82
C ASN A 82 2.67 2.98 -14.10
N ASP A 83 1.97 1.92 -13.71
CA ASP A 83 0.69 2.00 -13.01
C ASP A 83 0.48 0.78 -12.11
N ILE A 84 0.03 1.03 -10.88
CA ILE A 84 -0.34 0.02 -9.89
C ILE A 84 -1.77 0.21 -9.39
N SER A 85 -2.60 0.94 -10.13
CA SER A 85 -4.01 1.17 -9.81
C SER A 85 -4.78 -0.14 -9.76
N PRO A 86 -5.30 -0.56 -8.61
CA PRO A 86 -6.04 -1.84 -8.50
C PRO A 86 -7.38 -1.80 -9.25
N THR A 87 -7.88 -0.60 -9.52
CA THR A 87 -9.14 -0.36 -10.25
C THR A 87 -8.95 -0.18 -11.75
N GLY A 88 -7.71 -0.16 -12.25
CA GLY A 88 -7.39 0.04 -13.66
C GLY A 88 -7.70 1.44 -14.19
N GLN A 89 -7.73 2.45 -13.32
CA GLN A 89 -7.98 3.85 -13.70
C GLN A 89 -6.71 4.58 -14.16
N ASN A 90 -5.54 3.96 -14.02
CA ASN A 90 -4.23 4.51 -14.32
C ASN A 90 -3.94 5.83 -13.57
N ASP A 91 -4.32 5.88 -12.31
CA ASP A 91 -4.18 7.04 -11.43
C ASP A 91 -3.18 6.84 -10.27
N GLU A 92 -2.58 5.63 -10.16
CA GLU A 92 -1.55 5.32 -9.16
C GLU A 92 -0.23 4.91 -9.83
N PRO A 93 0.62 5.85 -10.27
CA PRO A 93 1.90 5.50 -10.84
C PRO A 93 2.85 4.89 -9.79
N VAL A 94 3.69 3.93 -10.20
CA VAL A 94 4.79 3.40 -9.37
C VAL A 94 5.70 4.56 -8.92
N PHE A 95 6.12 5.37 -9.90
CA PHE A 95 6.82 6.63 -9.68
C PHE A 95 6.22 7.71 -10.58
N PRO A 96 5.76 8.84 -10.02
CA PRO A 96 5.23 9.95 -10.82
C PRO A 96 6.35 10.58 -11.68
N ILE A 97 5.98 11.07 -12.86
CA ILE A 97 6.89 11.74 -13.77
C ILE A 97 6.83 13.25 -13.58
N ASP A 98 5.61 13.81 -13.57
CA ASP A 98 5.41 15.25 -13.66
C ASP A 98 4.89 15.88 -12.37
N LYS A 99 4.16 15.13 -11.55
CA LYS A 99 3.39 15.72 -10.46
C LYS A 99 3.37 14.86 -9.19
N VAL A 100 3.61 15.52 -8.07
CA VAL A 100 3.37 14.97 -6.72
C VAL A 100 1.92 15.24 -6.32
N GLN A 101 1.25 14.22 -5.80
CA GLN A 101 -0.16 14.27 -5.38
C GLN A 101 -0.36 14.18 -3.86
N PHE A 102 0.64 13.68 -3.13
CA PHE A 102 0.59 13.61 -1.66
C PHE A 102 2.00 13.63 -1.04
N HIS A 103 2.09 14.13 0.18
CA HIS A 103 3.32 14.05 0.97
C HIS A 103 3.67 12.60 1.28
N GLY A 104 4.91 12.21 1.01
CA GLY A 104 5.35 10.82 1.15
C GLY A 104 5.18 9.98 -0.11
N GLN A 105 4.72 10.55 -1.23
CA GLN A 105 4.64 9.82 -2.50
C GLN A 105 6.03 9.39 -2.95
N PRO A 106 6.25 8.09 -3.24
CA PRO A 106 7.50 7.59 -3.78
C PRO A 106 7.83 8.21 -5.14
N LEU A 107 9.06 8.69 -5.29
CA LEU A 107 9.56 9.34 -6.52
C LEU A 107 10.64 8.52 -7.21
N PHE A 108 11.39 7.77 -6.43
CA PHE A 108 12.47 6.89 -6.88
C PHE A 108 12.76 5.85 -5.80
N ALA A 109 13.59 4.87 -6.12
CA ALA A 109 14.14 3.93 -5.15
C ALA A 109 15.66 3.88 -5.25
N VAL A 110 16.33 3.73 -4.10
CA VAL A 110 17.76 3.51 -4.00
C VAL A 110 18.03 2.05 -3.71
N ILE A 111 18.95 1.45 -4.44
CA ILE A 111 19.39 0.08 -4.27
C ILE A 111 20.82 0.07 -3.76
N ALA A 112 21.06 -0.57 -2.63
CA ALA A 112 22.36 -0.57 -1.96
C ALA A 112 22.68 -1.92 -1.31
N LYS A 113 23.94 -2.07 -0.88
CA LYS A 113 24.44 -3.28 -0.20
C LYS A 113 23.78 -3.50 1.17
N THR A 114 23.26 -2.47 1.80
CA THR A 114 22.53 -2.55 3.07
C THR A 114 21.37 -1.56 3.10
N ARG A 115 20.35 -1.89 3.88
CA ARG A 115 19.20 -0.98 4.09
C ARG A 115 19.61 0.39 4.62
N ASN A 116 20.58 0.43 5.53
CA ASN A 116 21.03 1.69 6.13
C ASN A 116 21.72 2.60 5.11
N ILE A 117 22.51 2.03 4.18
CA ILE A 117 23.12 2.78 3.09
C ILE A 117 22.01 3.33 2.16
N ALA A 118 21.06 2.48 1.73
CA ALA A 118 19.96 2.91 0.88
C ALA A 118 19.13 4.03 1.53
N ARG A 119 18.81 3.89 2.82
CA ARG A 119 18.07 4.89 3.60
C ARG A 119 18.83 6.22 3.73
N HIS A 120 20.13 6.17 3.94
CA HIS A 120 20.96 7.38 4.04
C HIS A 120 21.06 8.05 2.66
N ALA A 121 21.34 7.28 1.64
CA ALA A 121 21.47 7.77 0.27
C ALA A 121 20.20 8.45 -0.25
N ALA A 122 19.02 7.89 0.04
CA ALA A 122 17.75 8.47 -0.40
C ALA A 122 17.53 9.92 0.06
N LYS A 123 18.16 10.32 1.16
CA LYS A 123 18.10 11.70 1.69
C LYS A 123 19.04 12.70 0.99
N LEU A 124 19.92 12.21 0.12
CA LEU A 124 20.88 13.05 -0.63
C LEU A 124 20.32 13.50 -1.97
N ALA A 125 19.13 13.03 -2.34
CA ALA A 125 18.48 13.46 -3.56
C ALA A 125 18.14 14.94 -3.51
N ASN A 126 18.42 15.66 -4.60
CA ASN A 126 18.00 17.04 -4.76
C ASN A 126 16.80 17.10 -5.71
N ILE A 127 15.65 17.54 -5.20
CA ILE A 127 14.40 17.57 -5.96
C ILE A 127 13.88 19.00 -5.99
N GLU A 128 13.67 19.52 -7.18
CA GLU A 128 13.10 20.84 -7.39
C GLU A 128 11.60 20.73 -7.64
N TYR A 129 10.81 21.45 -6.85
CA TYR A 129 9.37 21.48 -6.92
C TYR A 129 8.83 22.85 -7.29
N GLU A 130 7.77 22.87 -8.08
CA GLU A 130 6.86 24.01 -8.19
C GLU A 130 5.59 23.70 -7.41
N ILE A 131 5.44 24.31 -6.24
CA ILE A 131 4.32 24.05 -5.34
C ILE A 131 3.00 24.47 -5.98
N LEU A 132 2.01 23.59 -5.91
CA LEU A 132 0.66 23.82 -6.42
C LEU A 132 -0.33 24.05 -5.25
N PRO A 133 -1.44 24.74 -5.51
CA PRO A 133 -2.51 24.85 -4.53
C PRO A 133 -3.00 23.48 -4.06
N HIS A 134 -3.25 23.35 -2.75
CA HIS A 134 -3.74 22.11 -2.15
C HIS A 134 -4.53 22.35 -0.89
N ALA A 135 -5.31 21.36 -0.48
CA ALA A 135 -6.02 21.32 0.79
C ALA A 135 -5.61 20.06 1.57
N LEU A 136 -5.30 20.23 2.86
CA LEU A 136 -4.86 19.13 3.72
C LEU A 136 -5.98 18.59 4.63
N ASN A 137 -7.18 19.15 4.52
CA ASN A 137 -8.35 18.68 5.27
C ASN A 137 -9.65 19.00 4.52
N ILE A 138 -10.73 18.32 4.90
CA ILE A 138 -12.04 18.42 4.25
C ILE A 138 -12.57 19.86 4.26
N SER A 139 -12.44 20.56 5.40
CA SER A 139 -12.98 21.93 5.53
C SER A 139 -12.29 22.92 4.59
N SER A 140 -10.97 22.81 4.44
CA SER A 140 -10.22 23.66 3.51
C SER A 140 -10.52 23.31 2.06
N ALA A 141 -10.73 22.02 1.73
CA ALA A 141 -11.10 21.59 0.38
C ALA A 141 -12.48 22.14 -0.02
N ILE A 142 -13.48 22.05 0.87
CA ILE A 142 -14.82 22.60 0.64
C ILE A 142 -14.76 24.13 0.52
N GLY A 143 -14.01 24.80 1.41
CA GLY A 143 -13.89 26.26 1.42
C GLY A 143 -13.20 26.83 0.18
N ALA A 144 -12.34 26.08 -0.46
CA ALA A 144 -11.65 26.44 -1.72
C ALA A 144 -12.39 25.98 -2.99
N ASP A 145 -13.55 25.33 -2.84
CA ASP A 145 -14.35 24.76 -3.96
C ASP A 145 -13.52 23.84 -4.88
N TYR A 146 -12.67 23.00 -4.28
CA TYR A 146 -11.93 22.01 -5.05
C TYR A 146 -12.87 20.97 -5.66
N PRO A 147 -12.57 20.47 -6.87
CA PRO A 147 -13.39 19.47 -7.52
C PRO A 147 -13.47 18.18 -6.72
N HIS A 148 -14.58 17.50 -6.80
CA HIS A 148 -14.74 16.16 -6.24
C HIS A 148 -13.83 15.16 -6.97
N VAL A 149 -13.21 14.27 -6.22
CA VAL A 149 -12.42 13.16 -6.79
C VAL A 149 -13.30 12.19 -7.55
N THR A 150 -14.53 11.96 -7.04
CA THR A 150 -15.56 11.15 -7.70
C THR A 150 -16.89 11.90 -7.71
N ALA A 151 -17.77 11.52 -8.60
CA ALA A 151 -19.14 12.08 -8.62
C ALA A 151 -19.84 11.81 -7.27
N PRO A 152 -20.57 12.80 -6.72
CA PRO A 152 -21.34 12.60 -5.49
C PRO A 152 -22.33 11.45 -5.64
N LEU A 153 -22.29 10.52 -4.68
CA LEU A 153 -23.26 9.43 -4.62
C LEU A 153 -24.51 9.88 -3.87
N LYS A 154 -25.68 9.73 -4.50
CA LYS A 154 -26.98 10.01 -3.90
C LYS A 154 -27.79 8.73 -3.79
N LEU A 155 -28.26 8.41 -2.57
CA LEU A 155 -29.17 7.32 -2.31
C LEU A 155 -30.44 7.86 -1.66
N GLU A 156 -31.60 7.63 -2.28
CA GLU A 156 -32.91 8.07 -1.77
C GLU A 156 -33.88 6.89 -1.67
N ARG A 157 -34.62 6.85 -0.56
CA ARG A 157 -35.71 5.89 -0.38
C ARG A 157 -36.86 6.56 0.36
N GLY A 158 -38.07 6.50 -0.22
CA GLY A 158 -39.26 7.08 0.37
C GLY A 158 -39.31 8.61 0.33
N ASN A 159 -40.09 9.20 1.20
CA ASN A 159 -40.29 10.66 1.28
C ASN A 159 -40.26 11.10 2.74
N ILE A 160 -39.16 11.62 3.20
CA ILE A 160 -38.92 12.07 4.57
C ILE A 160 -39.96 13.11 5.01
N SER A 161 -40.31 14.06 4.13
CA SER A 161 -41.26 15.14 4.46
C SER A 161 -42.67 14.65 4.77
N LYS A 162 -43.04 13.44 4.36
CA LYS A 162 -44.33 12.82 4.65
C LYS A 162 -44.34 11.95 5.91
N THR A 163 -43.17 11.61 6.41
CA THR A 163 -42.98 10.65 7.52
C THR A 163 -42.75 11.36 8.85
N VAL A 164 -42.22 12.58 8.83
CA VAL A 164 -41.93 13.36 10.04
C VAL A 164 -43.24 13.94 10.61
N SER A 165 -43.67 13.45 11.78
CA SER A 165 -44.76 14.03 12.60
C SER A 165 -44.20 14.80 13.75
N ASN A 166 -45.00 15.72 14.35
CA ASN A 166 -44.61 16.52 15.52
C ASN A 166 -44.34 15.67 16.77
N ASP A 167 -44.75 14.42 16.77
CA ASP A 167 -44.63 13.47 17.91
C ASP A 167 -43.38 12.60 17.83
N MET A 168 -42.47 12.85 16.87
CA MET A 168 -41.22 12.08 16.71
C MET A 168 -40.07 12.83 17.41
N ASN A 169 -39.20 12.01 18.03
CA ASN A 169 -37.90 12.48 18.50
C ASN A 169 -37.01 12.82 17.27
N ARG A 170 -36.20 13.89 17.40
CA ARG A 170 -35.28 14.31 16.33
C ARG A 170 -33.91 14.65 16.88
N ILE A 171 -32.87 14.09 16.25
CA ILE A 171 -31.48 14.44 16.55
C ILE A 171 -30.85 14.97 15.27
N LYS A 172 -30.36 16.20 15.34
CA LYS A 172 -29.59 16.82 14.25
C LYS A 172 -28.25 17.27 14.80
N ASN A 173 -27.17 16.79 14.21
CA ASN A 173 -25.82 17.15 14.64
C ASN A 173 -24.81 16.92 13.52
N LYS A 174 -23.55 17.20 13.83
CA LYS A 174 -22.39 17.01 12.98
C LYS A 174 -21.32 16.24 13.74
N ILE A 175 -20.74 15.22 13.09
CA ILE A 175 -19.62 14.44 13.62
C ILE A 175 -18.43 14.61 12.69
N THR A 176 -17.26 14.88 13.29
CA THR A 176 -15.98 14.84 12.57
C THR A 176 -15.19 13.64 13.08
N ILE A 177 -14.73 12.80 12.16
CA ILE A 177 -13.93 11.60 12.44
C ILE A 177 -12.60 11.78 11.71
N GLY A 178 -11.48 11.77 12.46
CA GLY A 178 -10.15 11.88 11.89
C GLY A 178 -9.75 10.66 11.05
N GLY A 179 -8.82 10.85 10.14
CA GLY A 179 -8.16 9.76 9.43
C GLY A 179 -7.47 8.80 10.39
N GLN A 180 -7.23 7.55 9.98
CA GLN A 180 -6.65 6.54 10.85
C GLN A 180 -5.66 5.66 10.13
N ASP A 181 -4.48 5.48 10.75
CA ASP A 181 -3.52 4.48 10.35
C ASP A 181 -3.96 3.08 10.79
N HIS A 182 -3.70 2.07 9.95
CA HIS A 182 -4.03 0.67 10.24
C HIS A 182 -3.18 0.10 11.38
N MET A 183 -2.00 0.66 11.60
CA MET A 183 -1.06 0.33 12.67
C MET A 183 -0.77 -1.17 12.82
N TYR A 184 -0.67 -1.89 11.70
CA TYR A 184 -0.21 -3.29 11.71
C TYR A 184 1.19 -3.39 12.33
N LEU A 185 1.45 -4.44 13.12
CA LEU A 185 2.72 -4.60 13.82
C LEU A 185 3.87 -4.87 12.84
N GLU A 186 3.68 -5.78 11.89
CA GLU A 186 4.59 -5.99 10.78
C GLU A 186 4.35 -4.92 9.71
N GLY A 187 5.34 -4.05 9.42
CA GLY A 187 5.28 -3.09 8.31
C GLY A 187 5.23 -3.78 6.94
N HIS A 188 5.12 -3.00 5.88
CA HIS A 188 5.25 -3.53 4.52
C HIS A 188 6.64 -4.12 4.31
N ILE A 189 6.69 -5.24 3.61
CA ILE A 189 7.95 -5.89 3.25
C ILE A 189 7.76 -6.73 1.99
N ALA A 190 8.65 -6.54 1.03
CA ALA A 190 8.77 -7.34 -0.17
C ALA A 190 10.20 -7.86 -0.31
N PHE A 191 10.32 -9.14 -0.65
CA PHE A 191 11.59 -9.78 -0.92
C PHE A 191 11.47 -10.52 -2.25
N ALA A 192 12.06 -9.94 -3.30
CA ALA A 192 12.02 -10.46 -4.66
C ALA A 192 13.30 -11.23 -4.98
N ILE A 193 13.15 -12.40 -5.58
CA ILE A 193 14.22 -13.29 -5.99
C ILE A 193 14.01 -13.61 -7.47
N PRO A 194 14.96 -13.27 -8.37
CA PRO A 194 14.87 -13.64 -9.77
C PRO A 194 15.06 -15.14 -9.93
N GLY A 195 14.27 -15.76 -10.82
CA GLY A 195 14.41 -17.13 -11.28
C GLY A 195 15.11 -17.21 -12.64
N GLU A 196 14.92 -18.34 -13.31
CA GLU A 196 15.37 -18.51 -14.71
C GLU A 196 14.47 -17.67 -15.64
N ASP A 197 14.98 -17.28 -16.77
CA ASP A 197 14.29 -16.47 -17.79
C ASP A 197 13.63 -15.21 -17.16
N ASP A 198 12.31 -15.13 -17.22
CA ASP A 198 11.53 -14.02 -16.67
C ASP A 198 10.87 -14.34 -15.34
N GLU A 199 11.16 -15.49 -14.74
CA GLU A 199 10.55 -15.88 -13.48
C GLU A 199 10.97 -14.97 -12.31
N LEU A 200 10.01 -14.72 -11.45
CA LEU A 200 10.18 -13.95 -10.21
C LEU A 200 9.46 -14.63 -9.06
N VAL A 201 10.15 -14.82 -7.95
CA VAL A 201 9.54 -15.26 -6.69
C VAL A 201 9.55 -14.09 -5.72
N ILE A 202 8.37 -13.72 -5.21
CA ILE A 202 8.20 -12.61 -4.29
C ILE A 202 7.62 -13.12 -2.98
N HIS A 203 8.34 -12.94 -1.89
CA HIS A 203 7.82 -13.10 -0.54
C HIS A 203 7.41 -11.73 -0.03
N CYS A 204 6.17 -11.59 0.46
CA CYS A 204 5.69 -10.30 0.95
C CYS A 204 4.60 -10.46 2.01
N SER A 205 4.25 -9.35 2.64
CA SER A 205 3.20 -9.29 3.64
C SER A 205 1.92 -8.63 3.10
N THR A 206 1.34 -9.20 2.03
CA THR A 206 0.11 -8.70 1.40
C THR A 206 -1.14 -9.46 1.88
N GLN A 207 -2.27 -8.77 1.92
CA GLN A 207 -3.60 -9.38 2.07
C GLN A 207 -4.14 -9.95 0.75
N HIS A 208 -3.56 -9.54 -0.40
CA HIS A 208 -4.05 -9.87 -1.73
C HIS A 208 -2.92 -10.35 -2.66
N PRO A 209 -2.44 -11.61 -2.47
CA PRO A 209 -1.30 -12.13 -3.26
C PRO A 209 -1.55 -12.17 -4.76
N SER A 210 -2.77 -12.43 -5.19
CA SER A 210 -3.12 -12.47 -6.62
C SER A 210 -3.04 -11.09 -7.27
N GLU A 211 -3.45 -10.03 -6.57
CA GLU A 211 -3.32 -8.66 -7.08
C GLU A 211 -1.85 -8.24 -7.16
N ALA A 212 -1.06 -8.53 -6.12
CA ALA A 212 0.37 -8.27 -6.16
C ALA A 212 1.05 -9.00 -7.34
N GLN A 213 0.65 -10.26 -7.64
CA GLN A 213 1.11 -11.01 -8.81
C GLN A 213 0.78 -10.28 -10.12
N HIS A 214 -0.48 -9.86 -10.27
CA HIS A 214 -0.94 -9.18 -11.48
C HIS A 214 -0.25 -7.83 -11.66
N MET A 215 -0.10 -7.04 -10.60
CA MET A 215 0.55 -5.73 -10.67
C MET A 215 2.04 -5.84 -10.99
N VAL A 216 2.75 -6.81 -10.39
CA VAL A 216 4.15 -7.07 -10.74
C VAL A 216 4.27 -7.47 -12.21
N ALA A 217 3.45 -8.40 -12.67
CA ALA A 217 3.47 -8.83 -14.08
C ALA A 217 3.17 -7.66 -15.04
N HIS A 218 2.18 -6.84 -14.72
CA HIS A 218 1.77 -5.65 -15.50
C HIS A 218 2.92 -4.63 -15.63
N VAL A 219 3.51 -4.26 -14.50
CA VAL A 219 4.60 -3.26 -14.47
C VAL A 219 5.89 -3.81 -15.08
N MET A 220 6.14 -5.11 -14.92
CA MET A 220 7.30 -5.77 -15.54
C MET A 220 7.11 -6.09 -17.02
N GLY A 221 5.89 -6.05 -17.56
CA GLY A 221 5.58 -6.44 -18.92
C GLY A 221 5.77 -7.94 -19.20
N ILE A 222 5.59 -8.79 -18.19
CA ILE A 222 5.76 -10.25 -18.28
C ILE A 222 4.43 -10.97 -18.01
N PRO A 223 4.30 -12.25 -18.40
CA PRO A 223 3.09 -13.03 -18.11
C PRO A 223 2.88 -13.26 -16.61
N ASN A 224 1.61 -13.28 -16.16
CA ASN A 224 1.27 -13.51 -14.75
C ASN A 224 1.86 -14.78 -14.17
N ASN A 225 1.93 -15.85 -14.94
CA ASN A 225 2.49 -17.13 -14.51
C ASN A 225 4.01 -17.14 -14.33
N ALA A 226 4.70 -16.09 -14.80
CA ALA A 226 6.13 -15.90 -14.52
C ALA A 226 6.36 -15.33 -13.10
N VAL A 227 5.32 -14.85 -12.42
CA VAL A 227 5.41 -14.27 -11.07
C VAL A 227 4.78 -15.21 -10.06
N THR A 228 5.54 -15.61 -9.06
CA THR A 228 5.04 -16.36 -7.88
C THR A 228 5.07 -15.49 -6.65
N VAL A 229 3.90 -15.26 -6.03
CA VAL A 229 3.80 -14.48 -4.78
C VAL A 229 3.52 -15.42 -3.60
N ASN A 230 4.42 -15.41 -2.62
CA ASN A 230 4.36 -16.23 -1.43
C ASN A 230 4.01 -15.39 -0.18
N VAL A 231 2.85 -15.71 0.42
CA VAL A 231 2.41 -15.13 1.69
C VAL A 231 2.09 -16.27 2.67
N ARG A 232 3.07 -16.67 3.47
CA ARG A 232 2.84 -17.74 4.44
C ARG A 232 2.17 -17.24 5.71
N ARG A 233 2.57 -16.04 6.16
CA ARG A 233 2.06 -15.35 7.35
C ARG A 233 2.13 -13.84 7.12
N MET A 234 1.26 -13.14 7.83
CA MET A 234 1.24 -11.69 7.84
C MET A 234 0.99 -11.20 9.26
N GLY A 235 1.78 -10.24 9.71
CA GLY A 235 1.72 -9.66 11.05
C GLY A 235 0.73 -8.52 11.19
N GLY A 236 -0.48 -8.70 10.65
CA GLY A 236 -1.56 -7.72 10.59
C GLY A 236 -1.61 -7.01 9.23
N GLY A 237 -2.81 -6.56 8.88
CA GLY A 237 -3.08 -5.83 7.63
C GLY A 237 -4.24 -4.86 7.80
N PHE A 238 -5.40 -5.34 8.28
CA PHE A 238 -6.59 -4.54 8.61
C PHE A 238 -7.11 -3.69 7.46
N GLY A 239 -6.92 -4.15 6.21
CA GLY A 239 -7.20 -3.40 4.99
C GLY A 239 -6.04 -2.53 4.48
N GLY A 240 -4.97 -2.36 5.25
CA GLY A 240 -3.83 -1.53 4.88
C GLY A 240 -2.79 -2.21 3.97
N LYS A 241 -2.92 -3.52 3.75
CA LYS A 241 -1.99 -4.29 2.93
C LYS A 241 -2.69 -5.03 1.77
N GLU A 242 -3.84 -4.54 1.34
CA GLU A 242 -4.52 -5.07 0.14
C GLU A 242 -3.77 -4.59 -1.11
N SER A 243 -3.99 -3.36 -1.55
CA SER A 243 -3.34 -2.77 -2.73
C SER A 243 -2.03 -2.05 -2.42
N GLN A 244 -1.85 -1.50 -1.22
CA GLN A 244 -0.65 -0.71 -0.85
C GLN A 244 0.66 -1.51 -0.95
N MET A 245 0.59 -2.84 -0.81
CA MET A 245 1.75 -3.72 -0.96
C MET A 245 2.27 -3.81 -2.40
N ASN A 246 1.44 -3.50 -3.39
CA ASN A 246 1.79 -3.59 -4.81
C ASN A 246 3.05 -2.79 -5.15
N LEU A 247 3.14 -1.55 -4.67
CA LEU A 247 4.31 -0.69 -4.84
C LEU A 247 5.62 -1.36 -4.40
N PHE A 248 5.61 -1.93 -3.19
CA PHE A 248 6.82 -2.54 -2.61
C PHE A 248 7.22 -3.81 -3.37
N CYS A 249 6.25 -4.61 -3.79
CA CYS A 249 6.48 -5.80 -4.62
C CYS A 249 7.06 -5.44 -5.99
N VAL A 250 6.47 -4.43 -6.63
CA VAL A 250 6.89 -3.97 -7.96
C VAL A 250 8.32 -3.40 -7.93
N VAL A 251 8.63 -2.52 -6.99
CA VAL A 251 9.97 -1.93 -6.88
C VAL A 251 11.02 -2.99 -6.58
N ALA A 252 10.72 -3.93 -5.67
CA ALA A 252 11.63 -5.05 -5.39
C ALA A 252 11.84 -5.95 -6.62
N ALA A 253 10.79 -6.19 -7.42
CA ALA A 253 10.83 -6.99 -8.63
C ALA A 253 11.68 -6.32 -9.74
N ILE A 254 11.47 -5.02 -10.00
CA ILE A 254 12.27 -4.24 -10.96
C ILE A 254 13.75 -4.32 -10.58
N ALA A 255 14.06 -4.06 -9.29
CA ALA A 255 15.41 -4.14 -8.78
C ALA A 255 16.02 -5.54 -8.95
N ALA A 256 15.28 -6.59 -8.60
CA ALA A 256 15.75 -7.96 -8.69
C ALA A 256 16.11 -8.35 -10.12
N LYS A 257 15.31 -7.96 -11.11
CA LYS A 257 15.60 -8.20 -12.54
C LYS A 257 16.76 -7.33 -13.03
N LYS A 258 16.77 -6.04 -12.69
CA LYS A 258 17.79 -5.10 -13.18
C LYS A 258 19.22 -5.51 -12.77
N TRP A 259 19.39 -6.02 -11.56
CA TRP A 259 20.70 -6.43 -11.02
C TRP A 259 20.88 -7.95 -10.92
N ASN A 260 19.90 -8.71 -11.39
CA ASN A 260 19.91 -10.18 -11.38
C ASN A 260 20.33 -10.78 -10.02
N CYS A 261 19.75 -10.28 -8.95
CA CYS A 261 20.01 -10.74 -7.57
C CYS A 261 18.78 -10.55 -6.69
N ALA A 262 18.77 -11.22 -5.54
CA ALA A 262 17.70 -11.04 -4.57
C ALA A 262 17.68 -9.60 -4.04
N VAL A 263 16.48 -9.00 -3.91
CA VAL A 263 16.32 -7.64 -3.40
C VAL A 263 15.23 -7.61 -2.32
N LYS A 264 15.55 -7.02 -1.19
CA LYS A 264 14.62 -6.81 -0.08
C LYS A 264 14.28 -5.34 0.07
N LEU A 265 12.99 -5.01 0.03
CA LEU A 265 12.48 -3.68 0.31
C LEU A 265 11.65 -3.75 1.60
N ARG A 266 12.12 -3.06 2.62
CA ARG A 266 11.45 -2.94 3.91
C ARG A 266 11.55 -1.49 4.39
N PRO A 267 10.48 -0.69 4.29
CA PRO A 267 10.44 0.65 4.89
C PRO A 267 10.64 0.56 6.40
N ASP A 268 11.07 1.64 7.03
CA ASP A 268 10.89 1.79 8.47
C ASP A 268 9.44 2.24 8.77
N ARG A 269 9.09 2.29 10.06
CA ARG A 269 7.73 2.64 10.47
C ARG A 269 7.33 4.03 9.98
N ASP A 270 8.25 4.99 10.04
CA ASP A 270 7.97 6.37 9.64
C ASP A 270 7.70 6.45 8.13
N GLN A 271 8.52 5.78 7.31
CA GLN A 271 8.31 5.74 5.86
C GLN A 271 7.03 4.98 5.50
N ASP A 272 6.76 3.85 6.14
CA ASP A 272 5.52 3.09 5.95
C ASP A 272 4.29 3.98 6.21
N MET A 273 4.30 4.70 7.33
CA MET A 273 3.18 5.58 7.72
C MET A 273 2.97 6.77 6.79
N ILE A 274 4.02 7.33 6.19
CA ILE A 274 3.86 8.50 5.30
C ILE A 274 3.60 8.13 3.85
N SER A 275 4.04 6.95 3.39
CA SER A 275 3.95 6.54 1.98
C SER A 275 2.76 5.64 1.66
N THR A 276 2.04 5.16 2.65
CA THR A 276 0.89 4.26 2.46
C THR A 276 -0.44 4.93 2.75
N GLY A 277 -1.52 4.39 2.18
CA GLY A 277 -2.87 4.89 2.37
C GLY A 277 -3.37 4.76 3.81
N LYS A 278 -4.34 5.59 4.16
CA LYS A 278 -5.00 5.64 5.46
C LYS A 278 -6.51 5.50 5.30
N ARG A 279 -7.20 5.09 6.35
CA ARG A 279 -8.64 5.29 6.40
C ARG A 279 -8.92 6.79 6.39
N HIS A 280 -9.74 7.23 5.47
CA HIS A 280 -10.05 8.63 5.26
C HIS A 280 -10.69 9.27 6.51
N ASP A 281 -10.53 10.57 6.64
CA ASP A 281 -11.32 11.38 7.55
C ASP A 281 -12.73 11.63 6.99
N PHE A 282 -13.66 11.96 7.87
CA PHE A 282 -15.05 12.19 7.53
C PHE A 282 -15.60 13.39 8.27
N ILE A 283 -16.47 14.15 7.58
CA ILE A 283 -17.40 15.08 8.18
C ILE A 283 -18.80 14.58 7.83
N ILE A 284 -19.60 14.28 8.84
CA ILE A 284 -20.93 13.69 8.68
C ILE A 284 -21.95 14.64 9.29
N ASP A 285 -22.80 15.23 8.46
CA ASP A 285 -24.00 15.93 8.91
C ASP A 285 -25.16 14.95 8.90
N TYR A 286 -25.87 14.82 10.01
CA TYR A 286 -26.99 13.91 10.12
C TYR A 286 -28.21 14.58 10.74
N ASP A 287 -29.38 14.14 10.31
CA ASP A 287 -30.70 14.60 10.75
C ASP A 287 -31.62 13.40 10.78
N VAL A 288 -31.89 12.87 11.97
CA VAL A 288 -32.59 11.59 12.17
C VAL A 288 -33.81 11.81 13.05
N THR A 289 -34.95 11.27 12.63
CA THR A 289 -36.19 11.21 13.43
C THR A 289 -36.50 9.76 13.78
N PHE A 290 -37.00 9.55 14.98
CA PHE A 290 -37.35 8.22 15.49
C PHE A 290 -38.51 8.31 16.50
N ASN A 291 -39.30 7.24 16.61
CA ASN A 291 -40.37 7.13 17.61
C ASN A 291 -39.82 6.68 18.97
N ASP A 292 -40.73 6.57 19.97
CA ASP A 292 -40.36 6.15 21.32
C ASP A 292 -39.86 4.69 21.41
N ASP A 293 -40.17 3.86 20.44
CA ASP A 293 -39.65 2.49 20.31
C ASP A 293 -38.25 2.45 19.62
N GLY A 294 -37.70 3.61 19.22
CA GLY A 294 -36.40 3.73 18.56
C GLY A 294 -36.43 3.37 17.06
N LEU A 295 -37.60 3.26 16.43
CA LEU A 295 -37.71 3.01 15.00
C LEU A 295 -37.53 4.31 14.21
N ILE A 296 -36.64 4.28 13.19
CA ILE A 296 -36.27 5.40 12.31
C ILE A 296 -37.26 5.51 11.14
#